data_1fbc7d2dc0a3f712eb59969cae90d098
#
_entry.id   1fbc7d2dc0a3f712eb59969cae90d098
#
_cell.length_a   1.000
_cell.length_b   1.000
_cell.length_c   1.000
_cell.angle_alpha   90.00
_cell.angle_beta   90.00
_cell.angle_gamma   90.00
#
_symmetry.space_group_name_H-M   'P 1'
#
loop_
_entity.id
_entity.type
_entity.pdbx_description
1 polymer ?
#
loop_
_entity_poly.entity_id
_entity_poly.type
_entity_poly.pdbx_seq_one_letter_code
_entity_poly.pdbx_strand_id
1 'polypeptide(L)'
;AACVIQNQQGEKIYQIIFHDVTEILQLRRKNQQWDLMERSALYTAITSAYPMIIFGNLTRNTCSVLDQEGQSLHSLDCGSYDAMVNGVLGSVAPEYRDEFTSKFARQNQLAEYERGAHETYMEHRQLLDDGQYHWVSAHKIKVENPVNDDILTVSLIRCIDEQKDNEAEKNQILRTALGAAEAANNAKTEFLSRMSHEIRTPMNAIIGMTAIALSALDNKERISDCLAKIGISARFLLSLINDILDMSRIESGRMSLAHEKFDFEEMINGLNSLFYPQAEEKGLKFNTVIEGMTEELYIGDSLRLRQILLNILSNALKFTPEGGRIQFTIRQMSRGDKDAWLRFTVSDTGIGMSKVFQKHLFESFEQENPNISIKYGGTG
;
A
#
# COMPACT_ATOMS: atom_id res chain seq x y z
N ALA A 1 63.99 -41.89 20.05
CA ALA A 1 64.36 -43.30 19.82
C ALA A 1 65.72 -43.51 20.45
N ALA A 2 65.88 -44.62 21.09
CA ALA A 2 67.20 -45.04 21.62
C ALA A 2 67.72 -46.18 20.76
N CYS A 3 68.92 -46.02 20.25
CA CYS A 3 69.61 -47.01 19.48
C CYS A 3 70.88 -47.46 20.23
N VAL A 4 71.13 -48.75 20.30
CA VAL A 4 72.34 -49.33 20.89
C VAL A 4 73.26 -49.68 19.78
N ILE A 5 74.44 -49.07 19.75
CA ILE A 5 75.49 -49.37 18.76
C ILE A 5 76.68 -49.94 19.51
N GLN A 6 77.29 -51.04 19.01
CA GLN A 6 78.60 -51.50 19.51
C GLN A 6 79.73 -50.83 18.73
N ASN A 7 80.69 -50.30 19.47
CA ASN A 7 81.93 -49.78 18.82
C ASN A 7 82.88 -50.95 18.44
N GLN A 8 83.92 -50.67 17.69
CA GLN A 8 84.91 -51.69 17.23
C GLN A 8 85.70 -52.36 18.40
N GLN A 9 85.54 -51.90 19.60
CA GLN A 9 86.15 -52.43 20.84
C GLN A 9 85.14 -53.29 21.68
N GLY A 10 83.92 -53.48 21.19
CA GLY A 10 82.87 -54.27 21.86
C GLY A 10 82.08 -53.51 22.93
N GLU A 11 82.32 -52.22 23.11
CA GLU A 11 81.55 -51.42 24.06
C GLU A 11 80.19 -51.01 23.48
N LYS A 12 79.13 -51.05 24.37
CA LYS A 12 77.82 -50.63 24.01
C LYS A 12 77.71 -49.10 24.15
N ILE A 13 77.49 -48.42 23.01
CA ILE A 13 77.21 -47.00 22.98
C ILE A 13 75.71 -46.79 22.83
N TYR A 14 75.17 -46.01 23.78
CA TYR A 14 73.74 -45.65 23.71
C TYR A 14 73.63 -44.29 23.03
N GLN A 15 73.00 -44.27 21.84
CA GLN A 15 72.68 -43.04 21.19
C GLN A 15 71.23 -42.71 21.45
N ILE A 16 70.97 -41.62 22.18
CA ILE A 16 69.61 -41.11 22.42
C ILE A 16 69.40 -39.92 21.49
N ILE A 17 68.43 -40.11 20.57
CA ILE A 17 68.02 -39.03 19.64
C ILE A 17 66.81 -38.38 20.26
N PHE A 18 66.93 -37.11 20.63
CA PHE A 18 65.83 -36.24 21.05
C PHE A 18 65.28 -35.52 19.80
N HIS A 19 63.99 -35.67 19.56
CA HIS A 19 63.29 -34.84 18.58
C HIS A 19 62.59 -33.72 19.33
N ASP A 20 62.82 -32.49 18.92
CA ASP A 20 62.02 -31.37 19.40
C ASP A 20 60.63 -31.45 18.74
N VAL A 21 59.62 -31.77 19.55
CA VAL A 21 58.21 -31.86 19.10
C VAL A 21 57.40 -30.66 19.56
N THR A 22 58.06 -29.61 20.05
CA THR A 22 57.40 -28.40 20.63
C THR A 22 56.46 -27.74 19.61
N GLU A 23 56.91 -27.57 18.38
CA GLU A 23 56.13 -26.96 17.31
C GLU A 23 54.92 -27.84 16.93
N ILE A 24 55.09 -29.13 16.85
CA ILE A 24 54.02 -30.12 16.57
C ILE A 24 52.99 -30.09 17.69
N LEU A 25 53.41 -30.01 18.95
CA LEU A 25 52.49 -29.94 20.08
C LEU A 25 51.79 -28.58 20.16
N GLN A 26 52.43 -27.48 19.80
CA GLN A 26 51.83 -26.16 19.73
C GLN A 26 50.79 -26.12 18.60
N LEU A 27 51.08 -26.64 17.43
CA LEU A 27 50.12 -26.78 16.30
C LEU A 27 48.93 -27.63 16.68
N ARG A 28 49.14 -28.79 17.33
CA ARG A 28 48.04 -29.65 17.81
C ARG A 28 47.13 -28.93 18.82
N ARG A 29 47.75 -28.20 19.80
CA ARG A 29 46.96 -27.41 20.77
C ARG A 29 46.18 -26.32 20.10
N LYS A 30 46.77 -25.61 19.14
CA LYS A 30 46.11 -24.54 18.39
C LYS A 30 44.93 -25.08 17.56
N ASN A 31 45.10 -26.23 16.89
CA ASN A 31 44.02 -26.87 16.16
C ASN A 31 42.90 -27.35 17.08
N GLN A 32 43.23 -27.95 18.23
CA GLN A 32 42.23 -28.34 19.24
C GLN A 32 41.46 -27.13 19.80
N GLN A 33 42.11 -26.01 20.03
CA GLN A 33 41.48 -24.78 20.49
C GLN A 33 40.56 -24.21 19.39
N TRP A 34 40.99 -24.30 18.14
CA TRP A 34 40.22 -23.83 16.98
C TRP A 34 38.96 -24.67 16.79
N ASP A 35 39.07 -26.01 16.83
CA ASP A 35 37.93 -26.95 16.76
C ASP A 35 36.93 -26.72 17.91
N LEU A 36 37.42 -26.45 19.12
CA LEU A 36 36.57 -26.13 20.27
C LEU A 36 35.84 -24.79 20.09
N MET A 37 36.52 -23.75 19.58
CA MET A 37 35.91 -22.46 19.28
C MET A 37 34.86 -22.56 18.21
N GLU A 38 35.14 -23.27 17.12
CA GLU A 38 34.19 -23.49 16.01
C GLU A 38 32.94 -24.21 16.50
N ARG A 39 33.11 -25.32 17.26
CA ARG A 39 31.98 -26.04 17.86
C ARG A 39 31.18 -25.18 18.82
N SER A 40 31.84 -24.38 19.65
CA SER A 40 31.18 -23.48 20.59
C SER A 40 30.40 -22.38 19.86
N ALA A 41 30.97 -21.81 18.79
CA ALA A 41 30.32 -20.79 17.99
C ALA A 41 29.08 -21.35 17.26
N LEU A 42 29.21 -22.54 16.64
CA LEU A 42 28.09 -23.24 16.00
C LEU A 42 27.00 -23.56 17.02
N TYR A 43 27.38 -24.08 18.18
CA TYR A 43 26.44 -24.38 19.25
C TYR A 43 25.68 -23.14 19.69
N THR A 44 26.37 -22.03 19.97
CA THR A 44 25.74 -20.77 20.37
C THR A 44 24.82 -20.22 19.29
N ALA A 45 25.22 -20.28 18.02
CA ALA A 45 24.40 -19.81 16.90
C ALA A 45 23.11 -20.64 16.75
N ILE A 46 23.20 -21.98 16.88
CA ILE A 46 22.03 -22.86 16.74
C ILE A 46 21.09 -22.68 17.94
N THR A 47 21.62 -22.64 19.17
CA THR A 47 20.79 -22.52 20.37
C THR A 47 20.17 -21.12 20.52
N SER A 48 20.77 -20.08 19.96
CA SER A 48 20.14 -18.75 19.91
C SER A 48 19.00 -18.68 18.90
N ALA A 49 19.08 -19.44 17.81
CA ALA A 49 18.05 -19.47 16.77
C ALA A 49 16.89 -20.44 17.10
N TYR A 50 17.22 -21.52 17.84
CA TYR A 50 16.29 -22.59 18.22
C TYR A 50 16.40 -22.85 19.72
N PRO A 51 15.50 -22.29 20.53
CA PRO A 51 15.54 -22.45 21.99
C PRO A 51 15.46 -23.90 22.46
N MET A 52 14.86 -24.78 21.66
CA MET A 52 14.77 -26.20 21.97
C MET A 52 15.30 -27.06 20.83
N ILE A 53 16.22 -27.96 21.16
CA ILE A 53 16.83 -28.93 20.25
C ILE A 53 16.65 -30.35 20.84
N ILE A 54 16.09 -31.24 20.07
CA ILE A 54 15.90 -32.64 20.49
C ILE A 54 16.72 -33.55 19.59
N PHE A 55 17.62 -34.33 20.20
CA PHE A 55 18.33 -35.43 19.54
C PHE A 55 17.57 -36.72 19.73
N GLY A 56 17.21 -37.36 18.66
CA GLY A 56 16.48 -38.65 18.67
C GLY A 56 17.29 -39.77 18.03
N ASN A 57 17.33 -40.96 18.67
CA ASN A 57 17.70 -42.19 18.01
C ASN A 57 16.42 -43.01 17.80
N LEU A 58 15.94 -42.99 16.56
CA LEU A 58 14.68 -43.64 16.23
C LEU A 58 14.79 -45.16 16.27
N THR A 59 15.95 -45.72 15.94
CA THR A 59 16.18 -47.18 15.99
C THR A 59 16.12 -47.69 17.42
N ARG A 60 16.79 -47.03 18.37
CA ARG A 60 16.83 -47.42 19.78
C ARG A 60 15.71 -46.83 20.64
N ASN A 61 14.85 -46.02 20.05
CA ASN A 61 13.76 -45.34 20.76
C ASN A 61 14.26 -44.49 21.95
N THR A 62 15.34 -43.75 21.79
CA THR A 62 15.89 -42.88 22.82
C THR A 62 15.94 -41.41 22.34
N CYS A 63 15.88 -40.47 23.27
CA CYS A 63 16.04 -39.05 22.97
C CYS A 63 16.78 -38.33 24.08
N SER A 64 17.36 -37.18 23.72
CA SER A 64 17.89 -36.18 24.65
C SER A 64 17.48 -34.78 24.22
N VAL A 65 17.17 -33.92 25.19
CA VAL A 65 16.75 -32.54 24.95
C VAL A 65 17.87 -31.62 25.37
N LEU A 66 18.15 -30.67 24.52
CA LEU A 66 19.03 -29.57 24.80
C LEU A 66 18.14 -28.33 24.93
N ASP A 67 18.09 -27.74 26.12
CA ASP A 67 17.33 -26.55 26.45
C ASP A 67 18.25 -25.40 26.80
N GLN A 68 17.89 -24.16 26.41
CA GLN A 68 18.52 -22.97 26.99
C GLN A 68 17.91 -22.74 28.38
N GLU A 69 18.75 -22.57 29.40
CA GLU A 69 18.33 -22.25 30.77
C GLU A 69 17.24 -21.17 30.80
N GLY A 70 16.03 -21.56 31.19
CA GLY A 70 14.93 -20.66 31.50
C GLY A 70 13.71 -20.65 30.60
N GLN A 71 13.68 -21.41 29.51
CA GLN A 71 12.47 -21.68 28.73
C GLN A 71 12.13 -23.18 28.75
N SER A 72 11.75 -23.68 29.92
CA SER A 72 11.28 -25.06 30.05
C SER A 72 9.92 -25.23 29.41
N LEU A 73 9.89 -25.75 28.22
CA LEU A 73 8.74 -26.61 27.85
C LEU A 73 8.77 -27.79 28.83
N HIS A 74 7.76 -27.93 29.69
CA HIS A 74 7.62 -28.94 30.75
C HIS A 74 8.67 -30.06 30.71
N SER A 75 9.37 -30.33 31.80
CA SER A 75 10.44 -31.33 31.89
C SER A 75 10.02 -32.61 31.17
N LEU A 76 10.38 -32.69 29.89
CA LEU A 76 10.16 -33.90 29.12
C LEU A 76 11.11 -34.93 29.70
N ASP A 77 10.57 -35.84 30.51
CA ASP A 77 11.30 -37.04 30.91
C ASP A 77 11.57 -37.86 29.63
N CYS A 78 12.73 -37.59 29.05
CA CYS A 78 13.14 -38.15 27.77
C CYS A 78 13.63 -39.61 27.91
N GLY A 79 12.90 -40.44 28.67
CA GLY A 79 13.22 -41.84 28.76
C GLY A 79 13.14 -42.56 27.41
N SER A 80 12.14 -42.25 26.60
CA SER A 80 12.02 -42.78 25.24
C SER A 80 11.51 -41.74 24.27
N TYR A 81 11.86 -41.86 23.00
CA TYR A 81 11.38 -41.01 21.93
C TYR A 81 9.84 -41.04 21.81
N ASP A 82 9.23 -42.26 21.92
CA ASP A 82 7.78 -42.41 21.86
C ASP A 82 7.08 -41.68 23.04
N ALA A 83 7.65 -41.75 24.25
CA ALA A 83 7.12 -41.05 25.42
C ALA A 83 7.20 -39.53 25.23
N MET A 84 8.29 -39.03 24.69
CA MET A 84 8.47 -37.62 24.37
C MET A 84 7.42 -37.12 23.35
N VAL A 85 7.25 -37.83 22.24
CA VAL A 85 6.25 -37.46 21.20
C VAL A 85 4.84 -37.46 21.79
N ASN A 86 4.48 -38.45 22.61
CA ASN A 86 3.19 -38.52 23.27
C ASN A 86 2.98 -37.36 24.29
N GLY A 87 4.03 -36.99 25.00
CA GLY A 87 4.00 -35.86 25.92
C GLY A 87 3.75 -34.55 25.18
N VAL A 88 4.47 -34.29 24.08
CA VAL A 88 4.28 -33.10 23.23
C VAL A 88 2.90 -33.08 22.59
N LEU A 89 2.37 -34.24 22.14
CA LEU A 89 1.05 -34.34 21.53
C LEU A 89 -0.06 -33.81 22.44
N GLY A 90 0.09 -33.93 23.75
CA GLY A 90 -0.84 -33.40 24.75
C GLY A 90 -0.93 -31.88 24.71
N SER A 91 0.16 -31.18 24.43
CA SER A 91 0.25 -29.73 24.32
C SER A 91 -0.09 -29.15 22.92
N VAL A 92 -0.08 -30.00 21.88
CA VAL A 92 -0.47 -29.62 20.52
C VAL A 92 -1.96 -29.31 20.46
N ALA A 93 -2.33 -28.20 19.83
CA ALA A 93 -3.73 -27.82 19.65
C ALA A 93 -4.53 -28.91 18.90
N PRO A 94 -5.77 -29.18 19.29
CA PRO A 94 -6.54 -30.35 18.82
C PRO A 94 -6.58 -30.49 17.30
N GLU A 95 -6.69 -29.41 16.59
CA GLU A 95 -6.77 -29.37 15.12
C GLU A 95 -5.48 -29.84 14.41
N TYR A 96 -4.34 -29.82 15.10
CA TYR A 96 -3.04 -30.23 14.54
C TYR A 96 -2.58 -31.63 14.99
N ARG A 97 -3.27 -32.29 15.91
CA ARG A 97 -2.82 -33.55 16.53
C ARG A 97 -2.68 -34.70 15.55
N ASP A 98 -3.62 -34.85 14.63
CA ASP A 98 -3.59 -35.91 13.63
C ASP A 98 -2.40 -35.75 12.67
N GLU A 99 -2.18 -34.50 12.20
CA GLU A 99 -1.04 -34.18 11.35
C GLU A 99 0.28 -34.34 12.10
N PHE A 100 0.35 -33.90 13.36
CA PHE A 100 1.51 -34.04 14.21
C PHE A 100 1.86 -35.52 14.41
N THR A 101 0.88 -36.34 14.72
CA THR A 101 1.06 -37.81 14.87
C THR A 101 1.52 -38.44 13.57
N SER A 102 0.91 -38.10 12.46
CA SER A 102 1.31 -38.58 11.13
C SER A 102 2.77 -38.28 10.83
N LYS A 103 3.22 -37.05 11.14
CA LYS A 103 4.56 -36.56 10.81
C LYS A 103 5.65 -36.99 11.82
N PHE A 104 5.34 -37.06 13.13
CA PHE A 104 6.35 -37.20 14.18
C PHE A 104 6.32 -38.55 14.94
N ALA A 105 5.29 -39.39 14.76
CA ALA A 105 5.29 -40.70 15.35
C ALA A 105 6.48 -41.50 14.80
N ARG A 106 7.20 -42.20 15.70
CA ARG A 106 8.45 -42.92 15.41
C ARG A 106 8.32 -43.88 14.24
N GLN A 107 7.25 -44.69 14.22
CA GLN A 107 7.02 -45.67 13.15
C GLN A 107 6.85 -45.03 11.78
N ASN A 108 6.11 -43.92 11.71
CA ASN A 108 5.90 -43.18 10.48
C ASN A 108 7.20 -42.55 9.98
N GLN A 109 7.98 -41.98 10.89
CA GLN A 109 9.28 -41.40 10.59
C GLN A 109 10.28 -42.43 10.05
N LEU A 110 10.36 -43.61 10.68
CA LEU A 110 11.19 -44.71 10.18
C LEU A 110 10.81 -45.10 8.75
N ALA A 111 9.52 -45.29 8.49
CA ALA A 111 9.01 -45.61 7.15
C ALA A 111 9.30 -44.49 6.10
N GLU A 112 9.22 -43.24 6.48
CA GLU A 112 9.54 -42.11 5.58
C GLU A 112 11.03 -42.02 5.26
N TYR A 113 11.90 -42.21 6.26
CA TYR A 113 13.35 -42.21 6.06
C TYR A 113 13.85 -43.40 5.26
N GLU A 114 13.18 -44.56 5.33
CA GLU A 114 13.42 -45.71 4.47
C GLU A 114 13.04 -45.44 3.02
N ARG A 115 12.04 -44.59 2.80
CA ARG A 115 11.63 -44.11 1.44
C ARG A 115 12.51 -43.01 0.89
N GLY A 116 13.52 -42.54 1.64
CA GLY A 116 14.47 -41.55 1.20
C GLY A 116 14.14 -40.10 1.63
N ALA A 117 13.20 -39.91 2.56
CA ALA A 117 13.02 -38.59 3.18
C ALA A 117 14.27 -38.22 4.00
N HIS A 118 14.60 -36.95 4.07
CA HIS A 118 15.74 -36.41 4.84
C HIS A 118 15.31 -35.47 5.95
N GLU A 119 14.11 -34.89 5.84
CA GLU A 119 13.59 -33.89 6.79
C GLU A 119 12.07 -33.97 6.93
N THR A 120 11.57 -33.45 8.03
CA THR A 120 10.13 -33.30 8.33
C THR A 120 9.93 -31.93 8.92
N TYR A 121 8.97 -31.15 8.37
CA TYR A 121 8.65 -29.81 8.84
C TYR A 121 7.16 -29.67 9.13
N MET A 122 6.83 -28.94 10.21
CA MET A 122 5.46 -28.61 10.56
C MET A 122 5.41 -27.29 11.34
N GLU A 123 4.43 -26.48 11.04
CA GLU A 123 3.99 -25.35 11.88
C GLU A 123 2.66 -25.72 12.52
N HIS A 124 2.57 -25.53 13.82
CA HIS A 124 1.35 -25.86 14.57
C HIS A 124 1.20 -24.95 15.78
N ARG A 125 0.02 -24.95 16.37
CA ARG A 125 -0.19 -24.25 17.65
C ARG A 125 0.06 -25.21 18.80
N GLN A 126 0.87 -24.79 19.75
CA GLN A 126 1.27 -25.56 20.92
C GLN A 126 1.05 -24.74 22.20
N LEU A 127 0.51 -25.38 23.22
CA LEU A 127 0.33 -24.80 24.55
C LEU A 127 1.70 -24.75 25.22
N LEU A 128 2.14 -23.54 25.61
CA LEU A 128 3.40 -23.31 26.32
C LEU A 128 3.15 -23.10 27.83
N ASP A 129 4.21 -22.86 28.59
CA ASP A 129 4.20 -22.74 30.05
C ASP A 129 3.39 -21.53 30.57
N ASP A 130 3.17 -20.53 29.74
CA ASP A 130 2.30 -19.38 30.05
C ASP A 130 0.79 -19.69 29.97
N GLY A 131 0.46 -20.92 29.58
CA GLY A 131 -0.92 -21.36 29.42
C GLY A 131 -1.62 -20.87 28.17
N GLN A 132 -0.87 -20.35 27.18
CA GLN A 132 -1.40 -19.89 25.90
C GLN A 132 -0.91 -20.76 24.74
N TYR A 133 -1.69 -20.72 23.65
CA TYR A 133 -1.31 -21.41 22.42
C TYR A 133 -0.47 -20.47 21.54
N HIS A 134 0.77 -20.88 21.30
CA HIS A 134 1.74 -20.19 20.45
C HIS A 134 1.94 -20.91 19.12
N TRP A 135 2.30 -20.17 18.10
CA TRP A 135 2.76 -20.79 16.86
C TRP A 135 4.18 -21.31 17.05
N VAL A 136 4.36 -22.60 16.80
CA VAL A 136 5.64 -23.30 16.91
C VAL A 136 5.98 -23.93 15.57
N SER A 137 7.23 -23.77 15.15
CA SER A 137 7.81 -24.52 14.05
C SER A 137 8.65 -25.66 14.59
N ALA A 138 8.39 -26.89 14.11
CA ALA A 138 9.16 -28.08 14.39
C ALA A 138 9.82 -28.58 13.10
N HIS A 139 11.13 -28.48 13.02
CA HIS A 139 11.92 -28.93 11.88
C HIS A 139 12.81 -30.08 12.31
N LYS A 140 12.57 -31.29 11.82
CA LYS A 140 13.34 -32.48 12.11
C LYS A 140 14.17 -32.88 10.91
N ILE A 141 15.45 -33.18 11.15
CA ILE A 141 16.43 -33.52 10.14
C ILE A 141 17.05 -34.85 10.49
N LYS A 142 17.16 -35.75 9.51
CA LYS A 142 17.94 -37.01 9.64
C LYS A 142 19.42 -36.68 9.60
N VAL A 143 20.18 -37.17 10.55
CA VAL A 143 21.63 -36.97 10.66
C VAL A 143 22.34 -38.24 10.26
N GLU A 144 23.43 -38.10 9.49
CA GLU A 144 24.31 -39.22 9.16
C GLU A 144 24.96 -39.77 10.42
N ASN A 145 24.94 -41.09 10.57
CA ASN A 145 25.57 -41.77 11.68
C ASN A 145 26.79 -42.56 11.18
N PRO A 146 28.02 -42.11 11.38
CA PRO A 146 29.22 -42.77 10.87
C PRO A 146 29.63 -44.00 11.70
N VAL A 147 28.92 -44.27 12.81
CA VAL A 147 29.33 -45.34 13.77
C VAL A 147 28.55 -46.65 13.56
N ASN A 148 27.28 -46.55 13.18
CA ASN A 148 26.39 -47.71 12.98
C ASN A 148 25.18 -47.28 12.10
N ASP A 149 24.28 -48.26 11.83
CA ASP A 149 23.08 -48.01 11.00
C ASP A 149 21.88 -47.45 11.79
N ASP A 150 22.08 -46.97 13.02
CA ASP A 150 21.01 -46.31 13.77
C ASP A 150 20.59 -44.99 13.09
N ILE A 151 19.29 -44.81 12.97
CA ILE A 151 18.70 -43.57 12.41
C ILE A 151 18.67 -42.49 13.50
N LEU A 152 19.54 -41.51 13.32
CA LEU A 152 19.63 -40.35 14.19
C LEU A 152 18.89 -39.18 13.60
N THR A 153 18.24 -38.39 14.46
CA THR A 153 17.54 -37.15 14.06
C THR A 153 17.84 -35.99 15.01
N VAL A 154 17.80 -34.80 14.48
CA VAL A 154 17.82 -33.56 15.24
C VAL A 154 16.52 -32.80 14.94
N SER A 155 15.75 -32.46 15.96
CA SER A 155 14.57 -31.60 15.85
C SER A 155 14.91 -30.20 16.37
N LEU A 156 14.67 -29.20 15.56
CA LEU A 156 14.86 -27.79 15.84
C LEU A 156 13.48 -27.16 16.05
N ILE A 157 13.25 -26.62 17.24
CA ILE A 157 11.93 -26.11 17.63
C ILE A 157 12.06 -24.65 18.05
N ARG A 158 11.19 -23.79 17.54
CA ARG A 158 11.12 -22.38 17.93
C ARG A 158 9.69 -21.85 17.86
N CYS A 159 9.41 -20.85 18.69
CA CYS A 159 8.21 -20.03 18.55
C CYS A 159 8.33 -19.10 17.33
N ILE A 160 7.25 -18.99 16.57
CA ILE A 160 7.17 -18.18 15.33
C ILE A 160 6.00 -17.18 15.36
N ASP A 161 5.51 -16.81 16.55
CA ASP A 161 4.41 -15.85 16.71
C ASP A 161 4.74 -14.52 16.04
N GLU A 162 5.91 -13.94 16.34
CA GLU A 162 6.36 -12.69 15.73
C GLU A 162 6.41 -12.76 14.19
N GLN A 163 6.82 -13.92 13.65
CA GLN A 163 6.82 -14.15 12.21
C GLN A 163 5.40 -14.17 11.66
N LYS A 164 4.46 -14.85 12.35
CA LYS A 164 3.04 -14.92 11.95
C LYS A 164 2.34 -13.58 12.06
N ASP A 165 2.60 -12.82 13.11
CA ASP A 165 2.06 -11.48 13.30
C ASP A 165 2.55 -10.52 12.21
N ASN A 166 3.85 -10.52 11.94
CA ASN A 166 4.45 -9.74 10.84
C ASN A 166 3.89 -10.12 9.46
N GLU A 167 3.63 -11.40 9.23
CA GLU A 167 3.02 -11.89 7.99
C GLU A 167 1.55 -11.43 7.88
N ALA A 168 0.80 -11.51 8.97
CA ALA A 168 -0.59 -11.04 9.04
C ALA A 168 -0.69 -9.53 8.81
N GLU A 169 0.20 -8.74 9.44
CA GLU A 169 0.27 -7.29 9.24
C GLU A 169 0.59 -6.93 7.79
N LYS A 170 1.61 -7.56 7.20
CA LYS A 170 1.96 -7.35 5.79
C LYS A 170 0.79 -7.68 4.85
N ASN A 171 0.11 -8.79 5.10
CA ASN A 171 -1.05 -9.19 4.32
C ASN A 171 -2.21 -8.20 4.46
N GLN A 172 -2.43 -7.64 5.65
CA GLN A 172 -3.45 -6.61 5.87
C GLN A 172 -3.12 -5.31 5.13
N ILE A 173 -1.87 -4.85 5.21
CA ILE A 173 -1.40 -3.67 4.47
C ILE A 173 -1.58 -3.88 2.96
N LEU A 174 -1.18 -5.04 2.44
CA LEU A 174 -1.30 -5.37 1.03
C LEU A 174 -2.76 -5.39 0.56
N ARG A 175 -3.67 -5.99 1.34
CA ARG A 175 -5.12 -5.99 1.04
C ARG A 175 -5.69 -4.58 1.00
N THR A 176 -5.31 -3.74 1.96
CA THR A 176 -5.75 -2.35 2.02
C THR A 176 -5.25 -1.55 0.81
N ALA A 177 -3.97 -1.70 0.47
CA ALA A 177 -3.37 -1.05 -0.70
C ALA A 177 -4.01 -1.51 -2.02
N LEU A 178 -4.28 -2.81 -2.16
CA LEU A 178 -4.96 -3.37 -3.33
C LEU A 178 -6.37 -2.80 -3.47
N GLY A 179 -7.15 -2.79 -2.39
CA GLY A 179 -8.50 -2.23 -2.39
C GLY A 179 -8.53 -0.74 -2.77
N ALA A 180 -7.57 0.05 -2.26
CA ALA A 180 -7.43 1.46 -2.64
C ALA A 180 -7.06 1.64 -4.12
N ALA A 181 -6.17 0.81 -4.65
CA ALA A 181 -5.78 0.83 -6.06
C ALA A 181 -6.93 0.44 -6.98
N GLU A 182 -7.70 -0.58 -6.63
CA GLU A 182 -8.90 -1.00 -7.38
C GLU A 182 -9.97 0.09 -7.38
N ALA A 183 -10.24 0.71 -6.24
CA ALA A 183 -11.18 1.82 -6.14
C ALA A 183 -10.77 3.01 -7.03
N ALA A 184 -9.48 3.39 -7.00
CA ALA A 184 -8.93 4.44 -7.85
C ALA A 184 -9.03 4.10 -9.34
N ASN A 185 -8.75 2.85 -9.73
CA ASN A 185 -8.86 2.39 -11.11
C ASN A 185 -10.32 2.37 -11.61
N ASN A 186 -11.25 1.96 -10.76
CA ASN A 186 -12.68 1.97 -11.09
C ASN A 186 -13.18 3.39 -11.28
N ALA A 187 -12.84 4.32 -10.38
CA ALA A 187 -13.17 5.74 -10.52
C ALA A 187 -12.61 6.34 -11.81
N LYS A 188 -11.37 6.00 -12.17
CA LYS A 188 -10.75 6.42 -13.43
C LYS A 188 -11.48 5.87 -14.66
N THR A 189 -11.92 4.62 -14.63
CA THR A 189 -12.64 3.99 -15.73
C THR A 189 -14.02 4.62 -15.91
N GLU A 190 -14.73 4.86 -14.83
CA GLU A 190 -16.03 5.54 -14.84
C GLU A 190 -15.90 6.98 -15.37
N PHE A 191 -14.88 7.71 -14.91
CA PHE A 191 -14.54 9.03 -15.42
C PHE A 191 -14.36 9.03 -16.95
N LEU A 192 -13.52 8.13 -17.50
CA LEU A 192 -13.29 8.03 -18.94
C LEU A 192 -14.56 7.68 -19.72
N SER A 193 -15.42 6.85 -19.17
CA SER A 193 -16.71 6.49 -19.76
C SER A 193 -17.66 7.68 -19.83
N ARG A 194 -17.81 8.44 -18.73
CA ARG A 194 -18.62 9.67 -18.67
C ARG A 194 -18.09 10.71 -19.66
N MET A 195 -16.76 10.93 -19.70
CA MET A 195 -16.13 11.88 -20.62
C MET A 195 -16.38 11.52 -22.09
N SER A 196 -16.29 10.24 -22.43
CA SER A 196 -16.58 9.77 -23.77
C SER A 196 -18.03 10.09 -24.18
N HIS A 197 -18.98 9.94 -23.25
CA HIS A 197 -20.38 10.26 -23.51
C HIS A 197 -20.59 11.78 -23.67
N GLU A 198 -20.00 12.58 -22.80
CA GLU A 198 -20.13 14.05 -22.84
C GLU A 198 -19.46 14.68 -24.07
N ILE A 199 -18.38 14.11 -24.57
CA ILE A 199 -17.76 14.49 -25.85
C ILE A 199 -18.63 14.11 -27.04
N ARG A 200 -19.24 12.91 -27.01
CA ARG A 200 -20.03 12.37 -28.12
C ARG A 200 -21.28 13.21 -28.40
N THR A 201 -21.95 13.69 -27.35
CA THR A 201 -23.21 14.44 -27.48
C THR A 201 -23.04 15.73 -28.30
N PRO A 202 -22.16 16.69 -27.97
CA PRO A 202 -21.96 17.88 -28.79
C PRO A 202 -21.39 17.56 -30.18
N MET A 203 -20.52 16.54 -30.31
CA MET A 203 -20.05 16.10 -31.63
C MET A 203 -21.19 15.65 -32.54
N ASN A 204 -22.08 14.82 -32.02
CA ASN A 204 -23.24 14.37 -32.79
C ASN A 204 -24.19 15.52 -33.14
N ALA A 205 -24.33 16.51 -32.25
CA ALA A 205 -25.09 17.74 -32.54
C ALA A 205 -24.45 18.55 -33.68
N ILE A 206 -23.13 18.74 -33.67
CA ILE A 206 -22.38 19.42 -34.74
C ILE A 206 -22.60 18.69 -36.07
N ILE A 207 -22.39 17.37 -36.09
CA ILE A 207 -22.55 16.53 -37.31
C ILE A 207 -23.99 16.60 -37.82
N GLY A 208 -24.97 16.44 -36.93
CA GLY A 208 -26.39 16.49 -37.30
C GLY A 208 -26.84 17.84 -37.84
N MET A 209 -26.44 18.95 -37.18
CA MET A 209 -26.74 20.31 -37.64
C MET A 209 -26.06 20.63 -38.98
N THR A 210 -24.82 20.15 -39.18
CA THR A 210 -24.12 20.28 -40.46
C THR A 210 -24.88 19.57 -41.57
N ALA A 211 -25.37 18.34 -41.36
CA ALA A 211 -26.15 17.59 -42.34
C ALA A 211 -27.48 18.30 -42.66
N ILE A 212 -28.16 18.87 -41.65
CA ILE A 212 -29.37 19.63 -41.82
C ILE A 212 -29.10 20.92 -42.61
N ALA A 213 -28.05 21.66 -42.30
CA ALA A 213 -27.67 22.86 -43.04
C ALA A 213 -27.39 22.57 -44.51
N LEU A 214 -26.68 21.49 -44.79
CA LEU A 214 -26.40 21.04 -46.17
C LEU A 214 -27.65 20.63 -46.95
N SER A 215 -28.68 20.09 -46.28
CA SER A 215 -29.95 19.72 -46.89
C SER A 215 -30.91 20.89 -47.10
N ALA A 216 -30.62 22.06 -46.53
CA ALA A 216 -31.49 23.25 -46.55
C ALA A 216 -30.78 24.46 -47.14
N LEU A 217 -29.95 24.28 -48.16
CA LEU A 217 -29.12 25.36 -48.76
C LEU A 217 -29.93 26.54 -49.28
N ASP A 218 -31.16 26.36 -49.67
CA ASP A 218 -32.06 27.42 -50.14
C ASP A 218 -32.76 28.19 -49.01
N ASN A 219 -32.64 27.74 -47.75
CA ASN A 219 -33.28 28.34 -46.59
C ASN A 219 -32.25 29.01 -45.67
N LYS A 220 -32.00 30.31 -45.87
CA LYS A 220 -31.01 31.10 -45.12
C LYS A 220 -31.28 31.11 -43.60
N GLU A 221 -32.54 31.15 -43.18
CA GLU A 221 -32.93 31.20 -41.77
C GLU A 221 -32.56 29.88 -41.06
N ARG A 222 -32.87 28.76 -41.73
CA ARG A 222 -32.54 27.43 -41.22
C ARG A 222 -31.03 27.18 -41.16
N ILE A 223 -30.27 27.66 -42.15
CA ILE A 223 -28.81 27.59 -42.14
C ILE A 223 -28.26 28.41 -40.97
N SER A 224 -28.78 29.65 -40.78
CA SER A 224 -28.35 30.49 -39.67
C SER A 224 -28.60 29.86 -38.32
N ASP A 225 -29.75 29.23 -38.08
CA ASP A 225 -30.06 28.48 -36.85
C ASP A 225 -29.12 27.27 -36.66
N CYS A 226 -28.86 26.50 -37.70
CA CYS A 226 -27.91 25.39 -37.64
C CYS A 226 -26.49 25.86 -37.29
N LEU A 227 -26.01 26.92 -37.93
CA LEU A 227 -24.68 27.50 -37.64
C LEU A 227 -24.57 28.02 -36.20
N ALA A 228 -25.63 28.67 -35.70
CA ALA A 228 -25.67 29.10 -34.30
C ALA A 228 -25.57 27.93 -33.33
N LYS A 229 -26.29 26.84 -33.55
CA LYS A 229 -26.28 25.59 -32.76
C LYS A 229 -24.94 24.88 -32.84
N ILE A 230 -24.31 24.83 -34.03
CA ILE A 230 -22.96 24.29 -34.22
C ILE A 230 -21.97 25.13 -33.38
N GLY A 231 -22.05 26.46 -33.43
CA GLY A 231 -21.20 27.34 -32.64
C GLY A 231 -21.33 27.13 -31.12
N ILE A 232 -22.56 26.93 -30.65
CA ILE A 232 -22.82 26.60 -29.23
C ILE A 232 -22.17 25.26 -28.84
N SER A 233 -22.40 24.22 -29.64
CA SER A 233 -21.89 22.89 -29.38
C SER A 233 -20.36 22.83 -29.45
N ALA A 234 -19.73 23.56 -30.37
CA ALA A 234 -18.29 23.66 -30.50
C ALA A 234 -17.64 24.37 -29.30
N ARG A 235 -18.24 25.47 -28.82
CA ARG A 235 -17.78 26.16 -27.61
C ARG A 235 -17.91 25.27 -26.37
N PHE A 236 -19.01 24.55 -26.24
CA PHE A 236 -19.20 23.60 -25.15
C PHE A 236 -18.14 22.50 -25.17
N LEU A 237 -17.86 21.89 -26.34
CA LEU A 237 -16.82 20.88 -26.49
C LEU A 237 -15.42 21.40 -26.11
N LEU A 238 -15.11 22.64 -26.53
CA LEU A 238 -13.82 23.26 -26.18
C LEU A 238 -13.70 23.50 -24.68
N SER A 239 -14.76 23.94 -24.01
CA SER A 239 -14.80 24.07 -22.54
C SER A 239 -14.54 22.73 -21.86
N LEU A 240 -15.23 21.67 -22.28
CA LEU A 240 -15.07 20.31 -21.72
C LEU A 240 -13.62 19.81 -21.87
N ILE A 241 -13.01 20.02 -23.04
CA ILE A 241 -11.61 19.61 -23.27
C ILE A 241 -10.68 20.38 -22.33
N ASN A 242 -10.89 21.68 -22.13
CA ASN A 242 -10.09 22.49 -21.22
C ASN A 242 -10.26 22.03 -19.77
N ASP A 243 -11.47 21.69 -19.35
CA ASP A 243 -11.76 21.19 -18.01
C ASP A 243 -11.03 19.86 -17.75
N ILE A 244 -11.03 18.93 -18.73
CA ILE A 244 -10.28 17.66 -18.67
C ILE A 244 -8.77 17.90 -18.57
N LEU A 245 -8.22 18.83 -19.36
CA LEU A 245 -6.80 19.17 -19.33
C LEU A 245 -6.40 19.81 -17.99
N ASP A 246 -7.24 20.71 -17.46
CA ASP A 246 -7.01 21.33 -16.17
C ASP A 246 -7.02 20.29 -15.05
N MET A 247 -8.01 19.37 -15.05
CA MET A 247 -8.07 18.25 -14.11
C MET A 247 -6.82 17.36 -14.16
N SER A 248 -6.39 16.99 -15.37
CA SER A 248 -5.17 16.19 -15.56
C SER A 248 -3.91 16.88 -15.03
N ARG A 249 -3.82 18.22 -15.16
CA ARG A 249 -2.71 19.01 -14.61
C ARG A 249 -2.75 19.08 -13.09
N ILE A 250 -3.94 19.18 -12.48
CA ILE A 250 -4.14 19.17 -11.03
C ILE A 250 -3.74 17.80 -10.45
N GLU A 251 -4.28 16.71 -11.01
CA GLU A 251 -3.98 15.34 -10.55
C GLU A 251 -2.49 14.99 -10.66
N SER A 252 -1.83 15.45 -11.72
CA SER A 252 -0.38 15.21 -11.90
C SER A 252 0.51 16.11 -11.06
N GLY A 253 -0.05 17.05 -10.27
CA GLY A 253 0.70 18.05 -9.49
C GLY A 253 1.49 19.04 -10.36
N ARG A 254 1.17 19.13 -11.65
CA ARG A 254 1.87 19.99 -12.62
C ARG A 254 1.22 21.37 -12.79
N MET A 255 0.14 21.63 -12.06
CA MET A 255 -0.50 22.93 -12.09
C MET A 255 0.35 23.95 -11.33
N SER A 256 0.86 24.96 -12.02
CA SER A 256 1.51 26.12 -11.43
C SER A 256 0.58 27.31 -11.50
N LEU A 257 0.48 28.08 -10.41
CA LEU A 257 -0.24 29.34 -10.42
C LEU A 257 0.69 30.45 -10.92
N ALA A 258 0.14 31.32 -11.75
CA ALA A 258 0.86 32.53 -12.18
C ALA A 258 0.98 33.54 -11.01
N HIS A 259 2.10 34.22 -10.93
CA HIS A 259 2.37 35.29 -9.97
C HIS A 259 2.53 36.61 -10.72
N GLU A 260 1.43 37.12 -11.30
CA GLU A 260 1.42 38.34 -12.11
C GLU A 260 0.64 39.43 -11.41
N LYS A 261 1.03 40.67 -11.67
CA LYS A 261 0.27 41.83 -11.19
C LYS A 261 -1.00 41.97 -12.01
N PHE A 262 -2.11 42.16 -11.35
CA PHE A 262 -3.38 42.44 -12.00
C PHE A 262 -4.17 43.49 -11.25
N ASP A 263 -4.98 44.24 -12.00
CA ASP A 263 -5.93 45.21 -11.48
C ASP A 263 -7.20 44.46 -11.01
N PHE A 264 -7.47 44.58 -9.72
CA PHE A 264 -8.59 43.90 -9.10
C PHE A 264 -9.93 44.51 -9.52
N GLU A 265 -9.99 45.83 -9.59
CA GLU A 265 -11.19 46.58 -9.98
C GLU A 265 -11.56 46.28 -11.44
N GLU A 266 -10.58 46.28 -12.34
CA GLU A 266 -10.78 45.90 -13.75
C GLU A 266 -11.32 44.45 -13.87
N MET A 267 -10.77 43.55 -13.09
CA MET A 267 -11.23 42.16 -13.09
C MET A 267 -12.69 42.04 -12.64
N ILE A 268 -13.09 42.70 -11.56
CA ILE A 268 -14.47 42.69 -11.05
C ILE A 268 -15.44 43.39 -11.98
N ASN A 269 -15.04 44.54 -12.52
CA ASN A 269 -15.83 45.28 -13.51
C ASN A 269 -16.05 44.44 -14.79
N GLY A 270 -15.04 43.66 -15.20
CA GLY A 270 -15.18 42.73 -16.30
C GLY A 270 -16.22 41.64 -16.03
N LEU A 271 -16.26 41.09 -14.80
CA LEU A 271 -17.29 40.12 -14.39
C LEU A 271 -18.68 40.77 -14.36
N ASN A 272 -18.80 41.95 -13.76
CA ASN A 272 -20.06 42.65 -13.69
C ASN A 272 -20.64 42.96 -15.09
N SER A 273 -19.78 43.40 -16.02
CA SER A 273 -20.19 43.68 -17.41
C SER A 273 -20.73 42.44 -18.15
N LEU A 274 -20.30 41.26 -17.75
CA LEU A 274 -20.81 39.99 -18.30
C LEU A 274 -22.15 39.59 -17.68
N PHE A 275 -22.31 39.71 -16.37
CA PHE A 275 -23.44 39.16 -15.64
C PHE A 275 -24.62 40.10 -15.48
N TYR A 276 -24.41 41.39 -15.43
CA TYR A 276 -25.49 42.40 -15.33
C TYR A 276 -26.52 42.30 -16.48
N PRO A 277 -26.11 42.34 -17.76
CA PRO A 277 -27.07 42.22 -18.87
C PRO A 277 -27.81 40.88 -18.88
N GLN A 278 -27.11 39.79 -18.57
CA GLN A 278 -27.71 38.47 -18.57
C GLN A 278 -28.73 38.30 -17.43
N ALA A 279 -28.45 38.87 -16.27
CA ALA A 279 -29.40 38.90 -15.16
C ALA A 279 -30.62 39.76 -15.46
N GLU A 280 -30.44 40.92 -16.07
CA GLU A 280 -31.52 41.82 -16.49
C GLU A 280 -32.41 41.13 -17.53
N GLU A 281 -31.83 40.50 -18.55
CA GLU A 281 -32.58 39.73 -19.59
C GLU A 281 -33.40 38.61 -18.97
N LYS A 282 -32.89 37.99 -17.89
CA LYS A 282 -33.57 36.89 -17.16
C LYS A 282 -34.53 37.44 -16.08
N GLY A 283 -34.66 38.75 -15.88
CA GLY A 283 -35.50 39.34 -14.85
C GLY A 283 -34.98 39.13 -13.42
N LEU A 284 -33.67 38.95 -13.24
CA LEU A 284 -33.05 38.76 -11.92
C LEU A 284 -32.47 40.07 -11.37
N LYS A 285 -32.47 40.17 -10.04
CA LYS A 285 -31.76 41.26 -9.35
C LYS A 285 -30.33 40.83 -9.05
N PHE A 286 -29.36 41.34 -9.80
CA PHE A 286 -27.93 41.12 -9.57
C PHE A 286 -27.30 42.33 -8.88
N ASN A 287 -26.56 42.09 -7.78
CA ASN A 287 -25.91 43.13 -7.03
C ASN A 287 -24.48 42.69 -6.61
N THR A 288 -23.50 43.56 -6.82
CA THR A 288 -22.12 43.38 -6.37
C THR A 288 -21.84 44.32 -5.21
N VAL A 289 -21.33 43.80 -4.12
CA VAL A 289 -20.98 44.52 -2.90
C VAL A 289 -19.50 44.31 -2.59
N ILE A 290 -18.74 45.39 -2.44
CA ILE A 290 -17.34 45.32 -2.02
C ILE A 290 -17.28 45.90 -0.60
N GLU A 291 -16.82 45.08 0.36
CA GLU A 291 -16.74 45.47 1.76
C GLU A 291 -15.28 45.45 2.23
N GLY A 292 -14.90 46.53 2.93
CA GLY A 292 -13.55 46.73 3.42
C GLY A 292 -12.64 47.41 2.36
N MET A 293 -11.41 47.69 2.77
CA MET A 293 -10.45 48.31 1.89
C MET A 293 -9.78 47.21 1.06
N THR A 294 -9.93 47.30 -0.25
CA THR A 294 -9.21 46.48 -1.22
C THR A 294 -8.11 47.32 -1.86
N GLU A 295 -6.95 46.74 -2.08
CA GLU A 295 -5.91 47.34 -2.89
C GLU A 295 -6.36 47.35 -4.36
N GLU A 296 -5.83 48.30 -5.13
CA GLU A 296 -6.08 48.35 -6.58
C GLU A 296 -5.35 47.20 -7.31
N LEU A 297 -4.12 46.89 -6.87
CA LEU A 297 -3.24 45.93 -7.50
C LEU A 297 -2.94 44.75 -6.59
N TYR A 298 -3.11 43.56 -7.12
CA TYR A 298 -2.74 42.30 -6.46
C TYR A 298 -1.74 41.53 -7.31
N ILE A 299 -1.03 40.58 -6.68
CA ILE A 299 -0.17 39.62 -7.35
C ILE A 299 -0.81 38.23 -7.19
N GLY A 300 -1.06 37.55 -8.30
CA GLY A 300 -1.67 36.25 -8.33
C GLY A 300 -2.02 35.80 -9.74
N ASP A 301 -2.82 34.73 -9.81
CA ASP A 301 -3.35 34.21 -11.07
C ASP A 301 -4.76 34.76 -11.32
N SER A 302 -4.85 35.90 -11.98
CA SER A 302 -6.13 36.56 -12.30
C SER A 302 -7.00 35.70 -13.23
N LEU A 303 -6.37 34.94 -14.14
CA LEU A 303 -7.10 34.08 -15.08
C LEU A 303 -7.83 32.96 -14.35
N ARG A 304 -7.14 32.28 -13.43
CA ARG A 304 -7.72 31.21 -12.64
C ARG A 304 -8.76 31.72 -11.63
N LEU A 305 -8.49 32.84 -11.00
CA LEU A 305 -9.47 33.47 -10.12
C LEU A 305 -10.74 33.85 -10.89
N ARG A 306 -10.60 34.45 -12.06
CA ARG A 306 -11.73 34.78 -12.96
C ARG A 306 -12.50 33.52 -13.37
N GLN A 307 -11.81 32.42 -13.71
CA GLN A 307 -12.42 31.15 -14.09
C GLN A 307 -13.30 30.59 -12.95
N ILE A 308 -12.80 30.59 -11.71
CA ILE A 308 -13.57 30.16 -10.53
C ILE A 308 -14.82 31.03 -10.35
N LEU A 309 -14.67 32.36 -10.40
CA LEU A 309 -15.79 33.28 -10.20
C LEU A 309 -16.82 33.18 -11.33
N LEU A 310 -16.39 33.01 -12.57
CA LEU A 310 -17.28 32.75 -13.71
C LEU A 310 -18.10 31.49 -13.52
N ASN A 311 -17.50 30.40 -13.06
CA ASN A 311 -18.22 29.14 -12.79
C ASN A 311 -19.30 29.32 -11.72
N ILE A 312 -18.97 29.94 -10.60
CA ILE A 312 -19.91 30.14 -9.49
C ILE A 312 -21.05 31.07 -9.88
N LEU A 313 -20.73 32.23 -10.50
CA LEU A 313 -21.71 33.24 -10.92
C LEU A 313 -22.62 32.69 -12.05
N SER A 314 -22.06 31.95 -12.99
CA SER A 314 -22.84 31.26 -14.04
C SER A 314 -23.82 30.27 -13.45
N ASN A 315 -23.40 29.46 -12.46
CA ASN A 315 -24.30 28.58 -11.77
C ASN A 315 -25.41 29.31 -11.02
N ALA A 316 -25.08 30.38 -10.29
CA ALA A 316 -26.09 31.21 -9.64
C ALA A 316 -27.10 31.78 -10.64
N LEU A 317 -26.63 32.33 -11.77
CA LEU A 317 -27.50 32.82 -12.85
C LEU A 317 -28.39 31.72 -13.44
N LYS A 318 -27.81 30.55 -13.65
CA LYS A 318 -28.49 29.42 -14.26
C LYS A 318 -29.62 28.88 -13.39
N PHE A 319 -29.37 28.71 -12.09
CA PHE A 319 -30.29 28.05 -11.17
C PHE A 319 -31.22 28.98 -10.41
N THR A 320 -31.10 30.29 -10.57
CA THR A 320 -32.04 31.24 -9.99
C THR A 320 -33.19 31.48 -10.97
N PRO A 321 -34.46 31.27 -10.57
CA PRO A 321 -35.62 31.54 -11.41
C PRO A 321 -35.86 33.03 -11.57
N GLU A 322 -36.65 33.41 -12.59
CA GLU A 322 -37.07 34.78 -12.83
C GLU A 322 -37.67 35.43 -11.58
N GLY A 323 -37.38 36.73 -11.36
CA GLY A 323 -37.76 37.47 -10.15
C GLY A 323 -36.84 37.23 -8.93
N GLY A 324 -35.89 36.25 -9.04
CA GLY A 324 -34.91 35.95 -8.00
C GLY A 324 -33.83 37.03 -7.86
N ARG A 325 -32.90 36.74 -6.94
CA ARG A 325 -31.80 37.67 -6.60
C ARG A 325 -30.48 36.93 -6.51
N ILE A 326 -29.42 37.53 -7.00
CA ILE A 326 -28.03 37.09 -6.88
C ILE A 326 -27.23 38.21 -6.23
N GLN A 327 -26.51 37.93 -5.17
CA GLN A 327 -25.63 38.89 -4.50
C GLN A 327 -24.20 38.36 -4.53
N PHE A 328 -23.30 39.12 -5.14
CA PHE A 328 -21.86 38.85 -5.16
C PHE A 328 -21.19 39.77 -4.18
N THR A 329 -20.62 39.24 -3.09
CA THR A 329 -19.97 40.02 -2.02
C THR A 329 -18.50 39.68 -1.98
N ILE A 330 -17.67 40.70 -1.96
CA ILE A 330 -16.22 40.62 -1.86
C ILE A 330 -15.80 41.33 -0.58
N ARG A 331 -15.11 40.61 0.31
CA ARG A 331 -14.67 41.19 1.59
C ARG A 331 -13.19 40.87 1.82
N GLN A 332 -12.42 41.89 2.16
CA GLN A 332 -11.08 41.69 2.69
C GLN A 332 -11.17 41.25 4.17
N MET A 333 -10.68 40.05 4.47
CA MET A 333 -10.76 39.45 5.80
C MET A 333 -9.58 39.83 6.70
N SER A 334 -8.40 39.88 6.13
CA SER A 334 -7.18 40.35 6.80
C SER A 334 -6.16 40.81 5.79
N ARG A 335 -5.24 41.67 6.27
CA ARG A 335 -4.10 42.16 5.53
C ARG A 335 -2.84 41.85 6.34
N GLY A 336 -1.92 41.13 5.76
CA GLY A 336 -0.55 40.99 6.24
C GLY A 336 0.37 41.99 5.53
N ASP A 337 1.66 41.98 5.91
CA ASP A 337 2.65 42.88 5.28
C ASP A 337 2.86 42.59 3.79
N LYS A 338 2.59 41.37 3.34
CA LYS A 338 2.80 40.90 1.96
C LYS A 338 1.59 40.20 1.33
N ASP A 339 0.60 39.78 2.13
CA ASP A 339 -0.51 39.00 1.70
C ASP A 339 -1.84 39.61 2.13
N ALA A 340 -2.88 39.44 1.29
CA ALA A 340 -4.25 39.81 1.61
C ALA A 340 -5.15 38.58 1.49
N TRP A 341 -6.05 38.39 2.47
CA TRP A 341 -7.09 37.40 2.43
C TRP A 341 -8.39 37.99 1.96
N LEU A 342 -8.85 37.53 0.79
CA LEU A 342 -10.12 37.97 0.21
C LEU A 342 -11.14 36.85 0.32
N ARG A 343 -12.37 37.18 0.73
CA ARG A 343 -13.50 36.24 0.71
C ARG A 343 -14.47 36.70 -0.38
N PHE A 344 -14.73 35.77 -1.30
CA PHE A 344 -15.77 35.91 -2.32
C PHE A 344 -16.98 35.10 -1.89
N THR A 345 -18.15 35.71 -1.86
CA THR A 345 -19.40 35.07 -1.50
C THR A 345 -20.44 35.33 -2.57
N VAL A 346 -20.99 34.27 -3.16
CA VAL A 346 -22.11 34.37 -4.09
C VAL A 346 -23.32 33.77 -3.37
N SER A 347 -24.36 34.56 -3.22
CA SER A 347 -25.63 34.13 -2.62
C SER A 347 -26.74 34.27 -3.64
N ASP A 348 -27.51 33.25 -3.87
CA ASP A 348 -28.63 33.23 -4.78
C ASP A 348 -29.91 32.74 -4.08
N THR A 349 -31.06 33.06 -4.69
CA THR A 349 -32.39 32.60 -4.25
C THR A 349 -32.92 31.48 -5.16
N GLY A 350 -32.00 30.67 -5.70
CA GLY A 350 -32.31 29.58 -6.60
C GLY A 350 -32.91 28.34 -5.94
N ILE A 351 -32.94 27.24 -6.70
CA ILE A 351 -33.53 25.97 -6.28
C ILE A 351 -32.78 25.30 -5.11
N GLY A 352 -31.55 25.76 -4.82
CA GLY A 352 -30.67 25.17 -3.81
C GLY A 352 -30.17 23.78 -4.18
N MET A 353 -29.51 23.12 -3.22
CA MET A 353 -28.92 21.80 -3.35
C MET A 353 -29.34 20.92 -2.17
N SER A 354 -29.63 19.63 -2.40
CA SER A 354 -29.97 18.71 -1.33
C SER A 354 -28.75 18.46 -0.40
N LYS A 355 -29.05 18.14 0.87
CA LYS A 355 -27.98 17.81 1.85
C LYS A 355 -27.13 16.61 1.45
N VAL A 356 -27.68 15.71 0.65
CA VAL A 356 -26.97 14.52 0.14
C VAL A 356 -25.97 14.96 -0.92
N PHE A 357 -26.40 15.75 -1.89
CA PHE A 357 -25.55 16.26 -2.98
C PHE A 357 -24.44 17.19 -2.47
N GLN A 358 -24.71 17.99 -1.43
CA GLN A 358 -23.68 18.88 -0.83
C GLN A 358 -22.44 18.14 -0.35
N LYS A 359 -22.51 16.83 -0.04
CA LYS A 359 -21.36 16.02 0.37
C LYS A 359 -20.45 15.65 -0.82
N HIS A 360 -21.01 15.62 -2.01
CA HIS A 360 -20.36 15.24 -3.26
C HIS A 360 -20.13 16.42 -4.21
N LEU A 361 -20.45 17.64 -3.75
CA LEU A 361 -20.41 18.86 -4.56
C LEU A 361 -19.07 19.16 -5.24
N PHE A 362 -17.96 18.70 -4.64
CA PHE A 362 -16.61 18.90 -5.15
C PHE A 362 -16.02 17.62 -5.77
N GLU A 363 -16.81 16.56 -5.89
CA GLU A 363 -16.41 15.39 -6.68
C GLU A 363 -16.54 15.74 -8.16
N SER A 364 -15.56 15.30 -8.95
CA SER A 364 -15.49 15.66 -10.36
C SER A 364 -16.67 15.07 -11.13
N PHE A 365 -17.36 15.91 -11.91
CA PHE A 365 -18.46 15.51 -12.81
C PHE A 365 -19.72 14.97 -12.09
N GLU A 366 -19.89 15.30 -10.82
CA GLU A 366 -21.13 15.00 -10.12
C GLU A 366 -22.21 16.05 -10.41
N GLN A 367 -23.43 15.58 -10.67
CA GLN A 367 -24.62 16.42 -10.90
C GLN A 367 -25.77 15.86 -10.08
N GLU A 368 -26.53 16.73 -9.42
CA GLU A 368 -27.67 16.32 -8.60
C GLU A 368 -28.79 15.64 -9.43
N ASN A 369 -28.95 16.03 -10.69
CA ASN A 369 -29.95 15.43 -11.58
C ASN A 369 -29.48 15.49 -13.04
N PRO A 370 -29.38 14.35 -13.74
CA PRO A 370 -29.00 14.26 -15.14
C PRO A 370 -29.87 15.11 -16.10
N ASN A 371 -31.14 15.35 -15.73
CA ASN A 371 -32.05 16.15 -16.54
C ASN A 371 -31.75 17.67 -16.48
N ILE A 372 -30.97 18.12 -15.51
CA ILE A 372 -30.55 19.51 -15.39
C ILE A 372 -29.60 19.91 -16.53
N SER A 373 -28.73 19.00 -16.95
CA SER A 373 -27.82 19.23 -18.08
C SER A 373 -28.55 19.42 -19.41
N ILE A 374 -29.68 18.74 -19.61
CA ILE A 374 -30.52 18.85 -20.83
C ILE A 374 -31.20 20.21 -20.86
N LYS A 375 -31.67 20.73 -19.71
CA LYS A 375 -32.44 21.98 -19.64
C LYS A 375 -31.58 23.23 -19.59
N TYR A 376 -30.42 23.12 -18.93
CA TYR A 376 -29.62 24.30 -18.62
C TYR A 376 -28.16 24.21 -19.11
N GLY A 377 -27.70 23.09 -19.66
CA GLY A 377 -26.30 22.83 -20.04
C GLY A 377 -25.35 22.77 -18.82
N GLY A 378 -24.12 22.34 -19.02
CA GLY A 378 -23.10 22.26 -17.99
C GLY A 378 -22.42 20.91 -17.92
N THR A 379 -21.17 20.88 -17.45
CA THR A 379 -20.32 19.69 -17.40
C THR A 379 -20.30 19.01 -16.02
N GLY A 380 -20.98 19.58 -15.05
CA GLY A 380 -20.96 19.11 -13.67
C GLY A 380 -20.06 19.92 -12.77
#